data_c3ad533faf714423a66abf0c3385e2ed
#
_entry.id   c3ad533faf714423a66abf0c3385e2ed
#
_cell.length_a   1.000
_cell.length_b   1.000
_cell.length_c   1.000
_cell.angle_alpha   90.00
_cell.angle_beta   90.00
_cell.angle_gamma   90.00
#
_symmetry.space_group_name_H-M   'P 1'
#
loop_
_entity.id
_entity.type
_entity.pdbx_description
1 polymer ?
#
loop_
_entity_poly.entity_id
_entity_poly.type
_entity_poly.pdbx_seq_one_letter_code
_entity_poly.pdbx_strand_id
1 'polypeptide(L)'
;MRIVAGLLILSSAVVSACAPSYTVFPAKAMEGVDRNFDFSRWRMIADESESTKVQLGGRIVQSEVSGDTVTIIVAQLPIVDKPIYGPKDNRKNNGDFVVIYQGQIETADLQRGNRVMVIGTTQPSKVITIADLSRSFPIVAAQCLHFWHTQGKDIADFPYVGAGYSPLRQETVCAKNL
;
A
#
# COMPACT_ATOMS: atom_id res chain seq x y z
N MET A 1 51.43 -44.31 -31.03
CA MET A 1 50.54 -43.17 -31.41
C MET A 1 49.41 -43.11 -30.39
N ARG A 2 49.53 -42.24 -29.37
CA ARG A 2 48.56 -42.12 -28.25
C ARG A 2 47.74 -40.83 -28.47
N ILE A 3 46.45 -40.98 -28.74
CA ILE A 3 45.50 -39.87 -28.89
C ILE A 3 44.92 -39.60 -27.51
N VAL A 4 45.24 -38.42 -26.95
CA VAL A 4 44.67 -37.92 -25.71
C VAL A 4 43.44 -37.11 -26.07
N ALA A 5 42.24 -37.65 -25.78
CA ALA A 5 40.99 -36.96 -25.92
C ALA A 5 40.77 -36.01 -24.73
N GLY A 6 40.92 -34.71 -24.95
CA GLY A 6 40.61 -33.68 -23.97
C GLY A 6 39.10 -33.45 -23.86
N LEU A 7 38.54 -33.74 -22.69
CA LEU A 7 37.14 -33.51 -22.36
C LEU A 7 36.98 -32.05 -21.91
N LEU A 8 36.41 -31.19 -22.79
CA LEU A 8 36.06 -29.82 -22.46
C LEU A 8 34.71 -29.85 -21.68
N ILE A 9 34.77 -29.62 -20.37
CA ILE A 9 33.59 -29.42 -19.54
C ILE A 9 33.17 -27.96 -19.69
N LEU A 10 32.09 -27.72 -20.44
CA LEU A 10 31.46 -26.42 -20.57
C LEU A 10 30.62 -26.15 -19.31
N SER A 11 31.16 -25.36 -18.38
CA SER A 11 30.48 -24.95 -17.15
C SER A 11 29.46 -23.86 -17.51
N SER A 12 28.17 -24.22 -17.64
CA SER A 12 27.07 -23.28 -17.83
C SER A 12 26.77 -22.59 -16.50
N ALA A 13 27.29 -21.38 -16.34
CA ALA A 13 26.90 -20.50 -15.25
C ALA A 13 25.45 -20.06 -15.45
N VAL A 14 24.51 -20.64 -14.71
CA VAL A 14 23.13 -20.21 -14.64
C VAL A 14 23.11 -18.89 -13.85
N VAL A 15 23.09 -17.77 -14.55
CA VAL A 15 22.84 -16.46 -13.96
C VAL A 15 21.37 -16.39 -13.61
N SER A 16 21.01 -16.70 -12.37
CA SER A 16 19.67 -16.43 -11.83
C SER A 16 19.50 -14.91 -11.79
N ALA A 17 18.89 -14.35 -12.83
CA ALA A 17 18.44 -12.98 -12.83
C ALA A 17 17.28 -12.86 -11.82
N CYS A 18 17.60 -12.47 -10.57
CA CYS A 18 16.60 -12.00 -9.64
C CYS A 18 15.96 -10.74 -10.24
N ALA A 19 14.79 -10.90 -10.84
CA ALA A 19 13.97 -9.75 -11.20
C ALA A 19 13.65 -8.98 -9.89
N PRO A 20 13.95 -7.69 -9.81
CA PRO A 20 13.64 -6.92 -8.61
C PRO A 20 12.13 -7.00 -8.37
N SER A 21 11.74 -7.53 -7.21
CA SER A 21 10.34 -7.46 -6.79
C SER A 21 10.01 -5.99 -6.56
N TYR A 22 8.99 -5.49 -7.24
CA TYR A 22 8.52 -4.12 -7.02
C TYR A 22 7.86 -4.05 -5.65
N THR A 23 8.62 -3.64 -4.66
CA THR A 23 8.14 -3.44 -3.29
C THR A 23 8.22 -1.95 -2.96
N VAL A 24 7.11 -1.36 -2.58
CA VAL A 24 7.05 0.06 -2.17
C VAL A 24 7.45 0.26 -0.72
N PHE A 25 7.50 -0.82 0.07
CA PHE A 25 7.84 -0.77 1.48
C PHE A 25 9.16 -1.48 1.79
N PRO A 26 9.88 -1.03 2.84
CA PRO A 26 11.04 -1.75 3.34
C PRO A 26 10.67 -3.20 3.73
N ALA A 27 11.58 -4.15 3.51
CA ALA A 27 11.35 -5.55 3.84
C ALA A 27 10.94 -5.76 5.31
N LYS A 28 11.57 -5.04 6.23
CA LYS A 28 11.24 -5.06 7.67
C LYS A 28 9.78 -4.65 7.95
N ALA A 29 9.25 -3.68 7.23
CA ALA A 29 7.84 -3.30 7.37
C ALA A 29 6.89 -4.42 6.94
N MET A 30 7.30 -5.26 5.99
CA MET A 30 6.51 -6.38 5.47
C MET A 30 6.54 -7.63 6.34
N GLU A 31 7.42 -7.70 7.33
CA GLU A 31 7.50 -8.84 8.25
C GLU A 31 6.20 -8.99 9.04
N GLY A 32 5.65 -10.21 9.10
CA GLY A 32 4.43 -10.53 9.82
C GLY A 32 3.13 -10.02 9.18
N VAL A 33 3.17 -9.47 7.97
CA VAL A 33 1.95 -9.05 7.25
C VAL A 33 1.16 -10.28 6.81
N ASP A 34 -0.11 -10.34 7.19
CA ASP A 34 -1.05 -11.34 6.68
C ASP A 34 -1.42 -11.02 5.22
N ARG A 35 -0.91 -11.86 4.31
CA ARG A 35 -1.15 -11.71 2.87
C ARG A 35 -2.52 -12.25 2.43
N ASN A 36 -3.19 -13.00 3.30
CA ASN A 36 -4.50 -13.60 3.05
C ASN A 36 -5.64 -12.83 3.76
N PHE A 37 -5.33 -11.64 4.27
CA PHE A 37 -6.28 -10.84 5.01
C PHE A 37 -7.55 -10.52 4.20
N ASP A 38 -8.70 -10.92 4.72
CA ASP A 38 -10.01 -10.61 4.13
C ASP A 38 -10.59 -9.33 4.73
N PHE A 39 -10.43 -8.24 4.00
CA PHE A 39 -10.96 -6.92 4.38
C PHE A 39 -12.46 -6.92 4.57
N SER A 40 -13.21 -7.62 3.69
CA SER A 40 -14.68 -7.61 3.74
C SER A 40 -15.18 -8.28 5.01
N ARG A 41 -14.57 -9.40 5.39
CA ARG A 41 -14.88 -10.09 6.64
C ARG A 41 -14.50 -9.24 7.85
N TRP A 42 -13.25 -8.73 7.88
CA TRP A 42 -12.78 -7.90 8.99
C TRP A 42 -13.68 -6.70 9.22
N ARG A 43 -14.12 -6.01 8.19
CA ARG A 43 -14.99 -4.83 8.32
C ARG A 43 -16.31 -5.13 9.02
N MET A 44 -16.82 -6.36 8.94
CA MET A 44 -18.06 -6.79 9.61
C MET A 44 -17.87 -7.13 11.09
N ILE A 45 -16.66 -7.56 11.47
CA ILE A 45 -16.35 -8.06 12.81
C ILE A 45 -15.14 -7.36 13.44
N ALA A 46 -14.85 -6.12 13.05
CA ALA A 46 -13.63 -5.41 13.47
C ALA A 46 -13.51 -5.30 15.01
N ASP A 47 -14.63 -5.19 15.70
CA ASP A 47 -14.67 -5.06 17.17
C ASP A 47 -14.40 -6.37 17.90
N GLU A 48 -14.57 -7.51 17.22
CA GLU A 48 -14.41 -8.87 17.77
C GLU A 48 -13.14 -9.56 17.25
N SER A 49 -12.47 -8.94 16.25
CA SER A 49 -11.31 -9.54 15.61
C SER A 49 -10.03 -9.31 16.41
N GLU A 50 -9.15 -10.29 16.37
CA GLU A 50 -7.79 -10.12 16.89
C GLU A 50 -7.01 -9.09 16.04
N SER A 51 -6.08 -8.41 16.73
CA SER A 51 -5.19 -7.45 16.10
C SER A 51 -4.26 -8.16 15.10
N THR A 52 -4.33 -7.79 13.84
CA THR A 52 -3.59 -8.42 12.75
C THR A 52 -2.78 -7.36 11.98
N LYS A 53 -1.53 -7.69 11.65
CA LYS A 53 -0.72 -6.83 10.79
C LYS A 53 -1.09 -7.06 9.34
N VAL A 54 -1.50 -5.99 8.66
CA VAL A 54 -2.10 -6.04 7.32
C VAL A 54 -1.43 -5.08 6.35
N GLN A 55 -1.57 -5.39 5.06
CA GLN A 55 -1.31 -4.47 3.97
C GLN A 55 -2.63 -4.19 3.26
N LEU A 56 -3.07 -2.94 3.29
CA LEU A 56 -4.30 -2.51 2.62
C LEU A 56 -4.00 -1.42 1.60
N GLY A 57 -4.81 -1.36 0.57
CA GLY A 57 -4.75 -0.33 -0.45
C GLY A 57 -6.06 0.43 -0.56
N GLY A 58 -6.01 1.67 -1.05
CA GLY A 58 -7.20 2.43 -1.28
C GLY A 58 -6.97 3.81 -1.89
N ARG A 59 -8.04 4.58 -1.93
CA ARG A 59 -8.06 5.97 -2.37
C ARG A 59 -8.46 6.86 -1.20
N ILE A 60 -7.74 7.95 -1.00
CA ILE A 60 -8.04 8.93 0.04
C ILE A 60 -9.37 9.60 -0.28
N VAL A 61 -10.29 9.50 0.67
CA VAL A 61 -11.60 10.18 0.64
C VAL A 61 -11.50 11.51 1.37
N GLN A 62 -10.87 11.48 2.55
CA GLN A 62 -10.70 12.65 3.40
C GLN A 62 -9.53 12.44 4.36
N SER A 63 -8.90 13.51 4.79
CA SER A 63 -7.83 13.47 5.77
C SER A 63 -7.92 14.67 6.73
N GLU A 64 -7.42 14.47 7.93
CA GLU A 64 -7.31 15.48 8.98
C GLU A 64 -5.96 15.33 9.69
N VAL A 65 -5.33 16.44 9.99
CA VAL A 65 -4.08 16.49 10.75
C VAL A 65 -4.31 17.22 12.06
N SER A 66 -4.03 16.55 13.16
CA SER A 66 -4.16 17.11 14.52
C SER A 66 -2.85 16.86 15.30
N GLY A 67 -2.03 17.89 15.39
CA GLY A 67 -0.67 17.76 15.92
C GLY A 67 0.16 16.78 15.10
N ASP A 68 0.71 15.76 15.75
CA ASP A 68 1.48 14.69 15.09
C ASP A 68 0.60 13.49 14.67
N THR A 69 -0.72 13.58 14.81
CA THR A 69 -1.66 12.51 14.40
C THR A 69 -2.30 12.87 13.08
N VAL A 70 -2.17 11.96 12.13
CA VAL A 70 -2.83 12.05 10.83
C VAL A 70 -3.92 10.98 10.77
N THR A 71 -5.16 11.41 10.52
CA THR A 71 -6.33 10.56 10.33
C THR A 71 -6.74 10.61 8.86
N ILE A 72 -6.83 9.45 8.20
CA ILE A 72 -7.16 9.36 6.78
C ILE A 72 -8.33 8.40 6.60
N ILE A 73 -9.44 8.87 6.02
CA ILE A 73 -10.50 7.98 5.54
C ILE A 73 -10.12 7.48 4.16
N VAL A 74 -10.10 6.16 4.00
CA VAL A 74 -9.65 5.48 2.79
C VAL A 74 -10.77 4.59 2.27
N ALA A 75 -11.18 4.80 1.01
CA ALA A 75 -12.01 3.85 0.27
C ALA A 75 -11.14 2.68 -0.17
N GLN A 76 -11.43 1.46 0.31
CA GLN A 76 -10.60 0.29 0.05
C GLN A 76 -10.60 -0.09 -1.44
N LEU A 77 -9.40 -0.32 -1.98
CA LEU A 77 -9.16 -0.78 -3.34
C LEU A 77 -8.23 -1.99 -3.33
N PRO A 78 -8.40 -2.94 -4.27
CA PRO A 78 -7.53 -4.11 -4.35
C PRO A 78 -6.11 -3.72 -4.73
N ILE A 79 -5.15 -4.36 -4.07
CA ILE A 79 -3.73 -4.27 -4.41
C ILE A 79 -3.46 -5.26 -5.55
N VAL A 80 -2.71 -4.81 -6.56
CA VAL A 80 -2.26 -5.63 -7.67
C VAL A 80 -0.79 -6.02 -7.49
N ASP A 81 -0.34 -7.09 -8.15
CA ASP A 81 1.03 -7.63 -7.98
C ASP A 81 2.14 -6.63 -8.33
N LYS A 82 1.85 -5.70 -9.23
CA LYS A 82 2.78 -4.63 -9.63
C LYS A 82 2.10 -3.27 -9.54
N PRO A 83 1.97 -2.70 -8.34
CA PRO A 83 1.23 -1.46 -8.12
C PRO A 83 2.02 -0.23 -8.58
N ILE A 84 2.35 -0.11 -9.85
CA ILE A 84 3.13 1.02 -10.40
C ILE A 84 2.41 2.36 -10.15
N TYR A 85 1.08 2.36 -10.20
CA TYR A 85 0.24 3.54 -9.96
C TYR A 85 -0.65 3.39 -8.73
N GLY A 86 -0.32 2.46 -7.85
CA GLY A 86 -1.07 2.18 -6.64
C GLY A 86 -2.18 1.14 -6.81
N PRO A 87 -3.03 1.02 -5.79
CA PRO A 87 -4.18 0.12 -5.80
C PRO A 87 -5.08 0.37 -7.00
N LYS A 88 -5.64 -0.73 -7.56
CA LYS A 88 -6.48 -0.65 -8.77
C LYS A 88 -7.86 -0.08 -8.44
N ASP A 89 -8.18 1.07 -9.01
CA ASP A 89 -9.53 1.62 -8.95
C ASP A 89 -10.42 0.86 -9.94
N ASN A 90 -11.29 0.01 -9.42
CA ASN A 90 -12.27 -0.73 -10.20
C ASN A 90 -13.69 -0.14 -10.07
N ARG A 91 -13.82 1.10 -9.54
CA ARG A 91 -15.07 1.78 -9.23
C ARG A 91 -15.98 1.03 -8.23
N LYS A 92 -15.54 -0.09 -7.69
CA LYS A 92 -16.22 -0.85 -6.64
C LYS A 92 -15.56 -0.50 -5.32
N ASN A 93 -16.27 0.21 -4.48
CA ASN A 93 -15.86 0.47 -3.12
C ASN A 93 -16.27 -0.74 -2.26
N ASN A 94 -15.27 -1.46 -1.73
CA ASN A 94 -15.52 -2.57 -0.79
C ASN A 94 -15.86 -2.08 0.62
N GLY A 95 -15.86 -0.78 0.82
CA GLY A 95 -16.10 -0.08 2.06
C GLY A 95 -14.92 0.81 2.44
N ASP A 96 -15.17 1.64 3.45
CA ASP A 96 -14.18 2.58 3.93
C ASP A 96 -13.55 2.04 5.22
N PHE A 97 -12.31 2.41 5.47
CA PHE A 97 -11.60 2.23 6.73
C PHE A 97 -10.83 3.50 7.08
N VAL A 98 -10.43 3.62 8.32
CA VAL A 98 -9.64 4.76 8.78
C VAL A 98 -8.22 4.32 9.09
N VAL A 99 -7.29 5.09 8.62
CA VAL A 99 -5.87 4.98 8.92
C VAL A 99 -5.51 6.05 9.94
N ILE A 100 -4.86 5.65 11.03
CA ILE A 100 -4.29 6.55 12.02
C ILE A 100 -2.78 6.40 11.95
N TYR A 101 -2.08 7.47 11.64
CA TYR A 101 -0.62 7.52 11.57
C TYR A 101 -0.06 8.53 12.58
N GLN A 102 1.00 8.15 13.28
CA GLN A 102 1.72 9.04 14.20
C GLN A 102 3.00 9.53 13.51
N GLY A 103 2.98 10.78 13.11
CA GLY A 103 4.09 11.42 12.41
C GLY A 103 3.61 12.52 11.46
N GLN A 104 4.56 13.14 10.79
CA GLN A 104 4.29 14.22 9.84
C GLN A 104 4.17 13.63 8.42
N ILE A 105 3.21 14.13 7.66
CA ILE A 105 2.98 13.80 6.25
C ILE A 105 2.79 15.13 5.51
N GLU A 106 3.36 15.23 4.31
CA GLU A 106 3.15 16.41 3.48
C GLU A 106 1.67 16.53 3.05
N THR A 107 1.13 17.73 3.07
CA THR A 107 -0.27 18.00 2.68
C THR A 107 -0.58 17.53 1.26
N ALA A 108 0.41 17.56 0.37
CA ALA A 108 0.25 17.09 -0.99
C ALA A 108 -0.04 15.59 -1.09
N ASP A 109 0.50 14.78 -0.16
CA ASP A 109 0.27 13.34 -0.10
C ASP A 109 -1.16 13.03 0.39
N LEU A 110 -1.70 13.88 1.26
CA LEU A 110 -3.01 13.72 1.88
C LEU A 110 -4.19 14.20 1.03
N GLN A 111 -3.94 14.63 -0.19
CA GLN A 111 -5.01 15.15 -1.06
C GLN A 111 -6.04 14.06 -1.41
N ARG A 112 -7.31 14.46 -1.38
CA ARG A 112 -8.43 13.64 -1.83
C ARG A 112 -8.18 13.10 -3.25
N GLY A 113 -8.41 11.82 -3.45
CA GLY A 113 -8.22 11.14 -4.72
C GLY A 113 -6.84 10.55 -4.90
N ASN A 114 -5.84 10.89 -4.09
CA ASN A 114 -4.57 10.19 -4.10
C ASN A 114 -4.77 8.73 -3.71
N ARG A 115 -3.96 7.84 -4.27
CA ARG A 115 -3.96 6.44 -3.88
C ARG A 115 -2.95 6.23 -2.78
N VAL A 116 -3.28 5.31 -1.90
CA VAL A 116 -2.46 4.99 -0.74
C VAL A 116 -2.38 3.49 -0.54
N MET A 117 -1.22 2.99 -0.16
CA MET A 117 -1.05 1.70 0.49
C MET A 117 -0.60 1.92 1.92
N VAL A 118 -1.11 1.10 2.82
CA VAL A 118 -0.80 1.15 4.25
C VAL A 118 -0.32 -0.21 4.72
N ILE A 119 0.73 -0.22 5.53
CA ILE A 119 1.08 -1.32 6.42
C ILE A 119 0.79 -0.85 7.83
N GLY A 120 0.05 -1.65 8.56
CA GLY A 120 -0.34 -1.32 9.92
C GLY A 120 -1.03 -2.48 10.60
N THR A 121 -1.54 -2.21 11.79
CA THR A 121 -2.19 -3.20 12.63
C THR A 121 -3.67 -2.85 12.77
N THR A 122 -4.54 -3.82 12.54
CA THR A 122 -5.98 -3.66 12.72
C THR A 122 -6.32 -3.37 14.17
N GLN A 123 -7.33 -2.54 14.37
CA GLN A 123 -7.88 -2.17 15.69
C GLN A 123 -9.41 -2.23 15.64
N PRO A 124 -10.07 -2.30 16.80
CA PRO A 124 -11.51 -2.14 16.89
C PRO A 124 -12.00 -0.87 16.24
N SER A 125 -13.24 -0.87 15.77
CA SER A 125 -13.88 0.29 15.16
C SER A 125 -13.97 1.44 16.15
N LYS A 126 -13.88 2.65 15.60
CA LYS A 126 -14.08 3.90 16.37
C LYS A 126 -15.03 4.82 15.62
N VAL A 127 -15.80 5.58 16.39
CA VAL A 127 -16.55 6.70 15.82
C VAL A 127 -15.56 7.81 15.51
N ILE A 128 -15.48 8.14 14.24
CA ILE A 128 -14.66 9.23 13.74
C ILE A 128 -15.58 10.33 13.23
N THR A 129 -15.33 11.55 13.69
CA THR A 129 -16.05 12.74 13.23
C THR A 129 -15.11 13.56 12.38
N ILE A 130 -15.40 13.69 11.11
CA ILE A 130 -14.69 14.55 10.17
C ILE A 130 -15.71 15.37 9.41
N ALA A 131 -15.55 16.70 9.39
CA ALA A 131 -16.46 17.64 8.71
C ALA A 131 -17.95 17.39 9.02
N ASP A 132 -18.29 17.35 10.31
CA ASP A 132 -19.65 17.18 10.85
C ASP A 132 -20.31 15.82 10.60
N LEU A 133 -19.62 14.86 10.01
CA LEU A 133 -20.08 13.48 9.84
C LEU A 133 -19.44 12.57 10.87
N SER A 134 -20.27 12.02 11.77
CA SER A 134 -19.85 11.00 12.73
C SER A 134 -20.26 9.61 12.25
N ARG A 135 -19.29 8.73 12.05
CA ARG A 135 -19.52 7.35 11.61
C ARG A 135 -18.51 6.40 12.23
N SER A 136 -18.95 5.17 12.51
CA SER A 136 -18.05 4.10 12.94
C SER A 136 -17.27 3.55 11.75
N PHE A 137 -15.94 3.46 11.93
CA PHE A 137 -15.04 2.89 10.94
C PHE A 137 -14.10 1.87 11.59
N PRO A 138 -13.78 0.77 10.90
CA PRO A 138 -12.69 -0.09 11.28
C PRO A 138 -11.35 0.68 11.12
N ILE A 139 -10.44 0.48 12.07
CA ILE A 139 -9.23 1.27 12.20
C ILE A 139 -8.00 0.45 11.84
N VAL A 140 -7.05 1.08 11.16
CA VAL A 140 -5.68 0.58 10.99
C VAL A 140 -4.71 1.59 11.61
N ALA A 141 -3.98 1.16 12.64
CA ALA A 141 -2.84 1.91 13.17
C ALA A 141 -1.65 1.72 12.22
N ALA A 142 -1.32 2.74 11.45
CA ALA A 142 -0.33 2.64 10.39
C ALA A 142 1.10 2.67 10.92
N GLN A 143 1.94 1.79 10.38
CA GLN A 143 3.39 1.81 10.53
C GLN A 143 4.08 2.46 9.34
N CYS A 144 3.60 2.16 8.12
CA CYS A 144 4.10 2.76 6.89
C CYS A 144 2.94 3.12 5.96
N LEU A 145 3.13 4.19 5.21
CA LEU A 145 2.22 4.67 4.18
C LEU A 145 3.03 4.90 2.90
N HIS A 146 2.45 4.55 1.77
CA HIS A 146 2.97 4.90 0.46
C HIS A 146 1.88 5.55 -0.36
N PHE A 147 2.18 6.73 -0.90
CA PHE A 147 1.24 7.57 -1.62
C PHE A 147 1.59 7.65 -3.11
N TRP A 148 0.57 7.71 -3.96
CA TRP A 148 0.68 8.08 -5.37
C TRP A 148 -0.19 9.31 -5.61
N HIS A 149 0.38 10.36 -6.18
CA HIS A 149 -0.31 11.62 -6.46
C HIS A 149 -1.19 11.49 -7.71
N THR A 150 -2.23 10.68 -7.62
CA THR A 150 -3.17 10.43 -8.72
C THR A 150 -4.24 11.51 -8.87
N GLN A 151 -4.50 12.30 -7.82
CA GLN A 151 -5.49 13.38 -7.82
C GLN A 151 -6.88 12.93 -8.32
N GLY A 152 -7.26 11.70 -8.03
CA GLY A 152 -8.53 11.12 -8.45
C GLY A 152 -8.59 10.62 -9.90
N LYS A 153 -7.49 10.73 -10.65
CA LYS A 153 -7.44 10.18 -12.01
C LYS A 153 -7.39 8.65 -11.99
N ASP A 154 -8.09 8.02 -12.91
CA ASP A 154 -8.04 6.58 -13.11
C ASP A 154 -6.70 6.15 -13.72
N ILE A 155 -6.29 4.89 -13.47
CA ILE A 155 -5.09 4.32 -14.10
C ILE A 155 -5.21 4.31 -15.64
N ALA A 156 -6.42 4.14 -16.16
CA ALA A 156 -6.69 4.20 -17.59
C ALA A 156 -6.36 5.58 -18.20
N ASP A 157 -6.42 6.64 -17.37
CA ASP A 157 -6.06 8.00 -17.80
C ASP A 157 -4.54 8.26 -17.80
N PHE A 158 -3.76 7.24 -17.40
CA PHE A 158 -2.29 7.23 -17.50
C PHE A 158 -1.82 6.20 -18.55
N PRO A 159 -2.15 6.40 -19.82
CA PRO A 159 -2.18 5.33 -20.79
C PRO A 159 -0.82 4.73 -21.14
N TYR A 160 0.31 5.37 -21.00
CA TYR A 160 1.58 4.76 -21.43
C TYR A 160 2.80 5.36 -20.76
N VAL A 161 3.45 4.58 -19.93
CA VAL A 161 4.76 4.89 -19.33
C VAL A 161 5.88 4.99 -20.36
N GLY A 162 5.63 4.67 -21.62
CA GLY A 162 6.64 4.66 -22.69
C GLY A 162 6.71 5.88 -23.60
N ALA A 163 5.74 6.80 -23.54
CA ALA A 163 5.62 7.90 -24.50
C ALA A 163 5.91 9.28 -23.88
N GLY A 164 6.95 9.41 -23.07
CA GLY A 164 7.35 10.70 -22.47
C GLY A 164 6.50 11.11 -21.27
N TYR A 165 5.89 10.17 -20.62
CA TYR A 165 5.08 10.37 -19.43
C TYR A 165 5.98 10.62 -18.22
N SER A 166 5.74 11.71 -17.48
CA SER A 166 6.40 11.90 -16.20
C SER A 166 5.87 10.87 -15.21
N PRO A 167 6.72 10.11 -14.50
CA PRO A 167 6.28 9.20 -13.47
C PRO A 167 5.49 9.99 -12.42
N LEU A 168 4.41 9.38 -11.89
CA LEU A 168 3.67 9.98 -10.79
C LEU A 168 4.63 10.25 -9.62
N ARG A 169 4.47 11.42 -9.00
CA ARG A 169 5.11 11.65 -7.72
C ARG A 169 4.57 10.61 -6.74
N GLN A 170 5.47 9.99 -6.01
CA GLN A 170 5.16 9.01 -4.99
C GLN A 170 6.08 9.21 -3.78
N GLU A 171 5.56 8.94 -2.61
CA GLU A 171 6.26 9.12 -1.35
C GLU A 171 5.99 7.96 -0.42
N THR A 172 7.03 7.53 0.33
CA THR A 172 6.89 6.52 1.37
C THR A 172 7.29 7.12 2.71
N VAL A 173 6.40 7.05 3.68
CA VAL A 173 6.65 7.46 5.05
C VAL A 173 6.44 6.30 6.00
N CYS A 174 7.33 6.12 6.96
CA CYS A 174 7.24 5.08 7.98
C CYS A 174 7.50 5.67 9.37
N ALA A 175 6.90 5.05 10.38
CA ALA A 175 7.18 5.40 11.76
C ALA A 175 8.68 5.20 12.10
N LYS A 176 9.22 6.06 12.96
CA LYS A 176 10.66 6.05 13.31
C LYS A 176 11.14 4.77 14.00
N ASN A 177 10.22 3.96 14.53
CA ASN A 177 10.51 2.75 15.33
C ASN A 177 10.14 1.46 14.56
N LEU A 178 10.51 1.39 13.30
CA LEU A 178 10.42 0.15 12.51
C LEU A 178 11.46 -0.87 12.92
#